data_529f5bd393cb43219cbb43da3ced3efe
#
_entry.id   529f5bd393cb43219cbb43da3ced3efe
#
_cell.length_a   1.000
_cell.length_b   1.000
_cell.length_c   1.000
_cell.angle_alpha   90.00
_cell.angle_beta   90.00
_cell.angle_gamma   90.00
#
_symmetry.space_group_name_H-M   'P 1'
#
loop_
_entity.id
_entity.type
_entity.pdbx_description
1 polymer ?
#
loop_
_entity_poly.entity_id
_entity_poly.type
_entity_poly.pdbx_seq_one_letter_code
_entity_poly.pdbx_strand_id
1 'polypeptide(L)'
;MKYINKLGSIKRLLYFNIIAIKILLKNYFFSSKDFKYLFVLSPPFCGSTLLTQIISSSNNVSCNNNIGLMEGQHLPQAKDILFTKDRWDIDKKIDWIKVKSIWHKYWDLSKPILLEKSPPNIIRVEKINKHFNKVKFICLVRNPYAQIQSNLRRYNTDIKVAATDYIKYLKFQKENLNKYD
;
A
#
# COMPACT_ATOMS: atom_id res chain seq x y z
N MET A 1 22.10 8.47 -19.19
CA MET A 1 21.12 7.74 -18.40
C MET A 1 20.77 8.38 -17.04
N LYS A 2 21.71 8.91 -16.23
CA LYS A 2 21.42 9.57 -14.93
C LYS A 2 20.50 10.82 -15.02
N TYR A 3 20.57 11.62 -16.07
CA TYR A 3 19.75 12.85 -16.21
C TYR A 3 18.29 12.57 -16.54
N ILE A 4 18.00 11.54 -17.33
CA ILE A 4 16.62 11.15 -17.69
C ILE A 4 15.86 10.65 -16.44
N ASN A 5 16.54 9.93 -15.54
CA ASN A 5 15.95 9.48 -14.27
C ASN A 5 15.67 10.64 -13.29
N LYS A 6 16.48 11.70 -13.31
CA LYS A 6 16.29 12.88 -12.46
C LYS A 6 15.08 13.71 -12.89
N LEU A 7 14.90 13.89 -14.21
CA LEU A 7 13.72 14.59 -14.75
C LEU A 7 12.42 13.85 -14.48
N GLY A 8 12.42 12.51 -14.54
CA GLY A 8 11.29 11.67 -14.16
C GLY A 8 10.94 11.76 -12.68
N SER A 9 11.95 11.90 -11.81
CA SER A 9 11.73 12.06 -10.37
C SER A 9 11.13 13.42 -10.00
N ILE A 10 11.57 14.50 -10.67
CA ILE A 10 11.04 15.86 -10.49
C ILE A 10 9.58 15.93 -10.96
N LYS A 11 9.29 15.42 -12.16
CA LYS A 11 7.91 15.37 -12.68
C LYS A 11 6.98 14.60 -11.74
N ARG A 12 7.44 13.49 -11.19
CA ARG A 12 6.66 12.69 -10.23
C ARG A 12 6.43 13.45 -8.92
N LEU A 13 7.44 14.16 -8.40
CA LEU A 13 7.30 14.97 -7.20
C LEU A 13 6.30 16.12 -7.41
N LEU A 14 6.39 16.83 -8.53
CA LEU A 14 5.44 17.88 -8.91
C LEU A 14 4.01 17.34 -9.01
N TYR A 15 3.82 16.19 -9.63
CA TYR A 15 2.53 15.51 -9.72
C TYR A 15 1.93 15.25 -8.34
N PHE A 16 2.71 14.67 -7.41
CA PHE A 16 2.22 14.40 -6.06
C PHE A 16 1.93 15.68 -5.27
N ASN A 17 2.72 16.74 -5.45
CA ASN A 17 2.46 18.01 -4.79
C ASN A 17 1.14 18.64 -5.30
N ILE A 18 0.89 18.61 -6.60
CA ILE A 18 -0.37 19.11 -7.20
C ILE A 18 -1.56 18.31 -6.65
N ILE A 19 -1.47 16.98 -6.61
CA ILE A 19 -2.53 16.14 -6.06
C ILE A 19 -2.75 16.45 -4.57
N ALA A 20 -1.69 16.54 -3.77
CA ALA A 20 -1.81 16.84 -2.35
C ALA A 20 -2.50 18.18 -2.11
N ILE A 21 -2.17 19.22 -2.88
CA ILE A 21 -2.84 20.53 -2.79
C ILE A 21 -4.33 20.43 -3.15
N LYS A 22 -4.66 19.75 -4.27
CA LYS A 22 -6.05 19.56 -4.68
C LYS A 22 -6.87 18.81 -3.62
N ILE A 23 -6.31 17.75 -3.06
CA ILE A 23 -6.96 16.97 -2.01
C ILE A 23 -7.08 17.78 -0.73
N LEU A 24 -6.06 18.53 -0.34
CA LEU A 24 -6.10 19.39 0.84
C LEU A 24 -7.25 20.41 0.75
N LEU A 25 -7.36 21.11 -0.37
CA LEU A 25 -8.44 22.04 -0.63
C LEU A 25 -9.81 21.36 -0.58
N LYS A 26 -9.93 20.20 -1.21
CA LYS A 26 -11.16 19.43 -1.18
C LYS A 26 -11.53 18.98 0.24
N ASN A 27 -10.57 18.46 0.98
CA ASN A 27 -10.78 18.00 2.36
C ASN A 27 -11.14 19.16 3.30
N TYR A 28 -10.62 20.36 3.06
CA TYR A 28 -10.97 21.53 3.83
C TYR A 28 -12.47 21.85 3.74
N PHE A 29 -13.06 21.75 2.54
CA PHE A 29 -14.47 22.09 2.32
C PHE A 29 -15.43 20.90 2.49
N PHE A 30 -15.01 19.68 2.23
CA PHE A 30 -15.91 18.52 2.06
C PHE A 30 -15.51 17.28 2.87
N SER A 31 -14.59 17.38 3.86
CA SER A 31 -14.19 16.19 4.59
C SER A 31 -15.35 15.62 5.42
N SER A 32 -15.59 14.32 5.26
CA SER A 32 -16.44 13.55 6.15
C SER A 32 -15.63 13.05 7.35
N LYS A 33 -16.26 12.98 8.54
CA LYS A 33 -15.65 12.30 9.70
C LYS A 33 -15.99 10.81 9.76
N ASP A 34 -16.86 10.34 8.87
CA ASP A 34 -17.33 8.96 8.85
C ASP A 34 -16.80 8.21 7.63
N PHE A 35 -15.54 7.83 7.67
CA PHE A 35 -14.90 6.97 6.69
C PHE A 35 -14.31 5.72 7.35
N LYS A 36 -14.11 4.67 6.54
CA LYS A 36 -13.46 3.42 6.91
C LYS A 36 -12.14 3.29 6.16
N TYR A 37 -11.15 2.71 6.80
CA TYR A 37 -9.90 2.34 6.14
C TYR A 37 -10.02 0.93 5.57
N LEU A 38 -9.63 0.74 4.32
CA LEU A 38 -9.56 -0.55 3.66
C LEU A 38 -8.12 -0.83 3.26
N PHE A 39 -7.55 -1.90 3.82
CA PHE A 39 -6.20 -2.34 3.47
C PHE A 39 -6.25 -3.62 2.64
N VAL A 40 -5.64 -3.59 1.47
CA VAL A 40 -5.42 -4.80 0.67
C VAL A 40 -4.10 -5.43 1.09
N LEU A 41 -4.18 -6.55 1.79
CA LEU A 41 -3.05 -7.37 2.23
C LEU A 41 -2.74 -8.39 1.14
N SER A 42 -1.58 -8.30 0.53
CA SER A 42 -1.22 -9.15 -0.60
C SER A 42 0.28 -9.44 -0.63
N PRO A 43 0.69 -10.68 -0.81
CA PRO A 43 2.06 -10.97 -1.21
C PRO A 43 2.41 -10.23 -2.50
N PRO A 44 3.68 -9.93 -2.76
CA PRO A 44 4.12 -9.42 -4.05
C PRO A 44 3.66 -10.35 -5.20
N PHE A 45 3.34 -9.79 -6.36
CA PHE A 45 2.94 -10.51 -7.59
C PHE A 45 1.61 -11.27 -7.52
N CYS A 46 0.75 -10.97 -6.58
CA CYS A 46 -0.57 -11.59 -6.47
C CYS A 46 -1.69 -10.87 -7.26
N GLY A 47 -1.38 -9.81 -8.00
CA GLY A 47 -2.40 -9.06 -8.77
C GLY A 47 -3.06 -7.94 -7.97
N SER A 48 -2.50 -7.57 -6.82
CA SER A 48 -3.07 -6.53 -5.95
C SER A 48 -3.24 -5.16 -6.61
N THR A 49 -2.39 -4.80 -7.58
CA THR A 49 -2.55 -3.55 -8.32
C THR A 49 -3.84 -3.55 -9.14
N LEU A 50 -4.15 -4.65 -9.83
CA LEU A 50 -5.42 -4.79 -10.57
C LEU A 50 -6.62 -4.73 -9.63
N LEU A 51 -6.59 -5.46 -8.52
CA LEU A 51 -7.65 -5.39 -7.51
C LEU A 51 -7.83 -3.96 -6.98
N THR A 52 -6.73 -3.27 -6.67
CA THR A 52 -6.78 -1.88 -6.22
C THR A 52 -7.40 -0.95 -7.27
N GLN A 53 -7.07 -1.13 -8.56
CA GLN A 53 -7.68 -0.39 -9.66
C GLN A 53 -9.19 -0.61 -9.75
N ILE A 54 -9.63 -1.88 -9.67
CA ILE A 54 -11.05 -2.24 -9.69
C ILE A 54 -11.79 -1.60 -8.50
N ILE A 55 -11.27 -1.73 -7.28
CA ILE A 55 -11.91 -1.14 -6.09
C ILE A 55 -11.95 0.39 -6.19
N SER A 56 -10.85 1.01 -6.60
CA SER A 56 -10.74 2.47 -6.70
C SER A 56 -11.48 3.09 -7.88
N SER A 57 -12.05 2.28 -8.79
CA SER A 57 -12.96 2.78 -9.84
C SER A 57 -14.33 3.21 -9.27
N SER A 58 -14.66 2.78 -8.05
CA SER A 58 -15.86 3.24 -7.36
C SER A 58 -15.73 4.69 -6.91
N ASN A 59 -16.81 5.47 -7.12
CA ASN A 59 -16.90 6.83 -6.62
C ASN A 59 -16.87 6.97 -5.09
N ASN A 60 -17.06 5.87 -4.37
CA ASN A 60 -17.06 5.81 -2.91
C ASN A 60 -15.67 5.52 -2.32
N VAL A 61 -14.66 5.31 -3.15
CA VAL A 61 -13.33 4.91 -2.71
C VAL A 61 -12.29 5.98 -3.06
N SER A 62 -11.43 6.29 -2.10
CA SER A 62 -10.23 7.08 -2.32
C SER A 62 -8.99 6.24 -2.10
N CYS A 63 -8.20 6.02 -3.13
CA CYS A 63 -6.87 5.42 -3.02
C CYS A 63 -5.83 6.53 -2.77
N ASN A 64 -4.91 6.31 -1.82
CA ASN A 64 -3.88 7.31 -1.50
C ASN A 64 -2.79 7.45 -2.57
N ASN A 65 -2.62 6.45 -3.43
CA ASN A 65 -1.68 6.50 -4.53
C ASN A 65 -2.32 5.94 -5.82
N ASN A 66 -2.54 6.79 -6.80
CA ASN A 66 -3.23 6.46 -8.06
C ASN A 66 -2.27 6.22 -9.23
N ILE A 67 -0.96 6.11 -8.99
CA ILE A 67 0.02 5.90 -10.06
C ILE A 67 0.93 4.69 -9.78
N GLY A 68 1.46 4.13 -10.85
CA GLY A 68 2.41 3.02 -10.80
C GLY A 68 1.81 1.79 -10.14
N LEU A 69 2.42 1.32 -9.06
CA LEU A 69 1.95 0.15 -8.31
C LEU A 69 0.79 0.46 -7.36
N MET A 70 0.34 1.69 -7.27
CA MET A 70 -0.74 2.14 -6.37
C MET A 70 -0.47 1.79 -4.90
N GLU A 71 0.75 1.98 -4.45
CA GLU A 71 1.21 1.63 -3.10
C GLU A 71 1.51 2.89 -2.30
N GLY A 72 0.90 3.04 -1.13
CA GLY A 72 1.12 4.18 -0.25
C GLY A 72 2.56 4.29 0.27
N GLN A 73 3.29 3.17 0.30
CA GLN A 73 4.73 3.19 0.62
C GLN A 73 5.60 3.95 -0.38
N HIS A 74 5.08 4.27 -1.58
CA HIS A 74 5.80 5.01 -2.61
C HIS A 74 5.46 6.50 -2.67
N LEU A 75 4.59 6.98 -1.79
CA LEU A 75 4.27 8.39 -1.66
C LEU A 75 5.47 9.18 -1.13
N PRO A 76 5.64 10.45 -1.52
CA PRO A 76 6.65 11.33 -0.93
C PRO A 76 6.59 11.31 0.60
N GLN A 77 7.73 11.38 1.27
CA GLN A 77 7.90 11.26 2.72
C GLN A 77 7.54 9.86 3.30
N ALA A 78 6.51 9.17 2.83
CA ALA A 78 6.20 7.80 3.24
C ALA A 78 7.28 6.82 2.74
N LYS A 79 7.87 7.07 1.57
CA LYS A 79 8.89 6.22 0.97
C LYS A 79 10.11 6.07 1.88
N ASP A 80 10.54 7.13 2.53
CA ASP A 80 11.72 7.13 3.40
C ASP A 80 11.48 6.36 4.70
N ILE A 81 10.22 6.17 5.08
CA ILE A 81 9.81 5.43 6.28
C ILE A 81 9.50 3.97 5.94
N LEU A 82 8.75 3.74 4.85
CA LEU A 82 8.12 2.45 4.56
C LEU A 82 8.84 1.63 3.49
N PHE A 83 9.49 2.27 2.51
CA PHE A 83 10.12 1.60 1.38
C PHE A 83 11.64 1.53 1.51
N THR A 84 12.11 1.02 2.64
CA THR A 84 13.52 0.83 2.99
C THR A 84 13.92 -0.65 2.83
N LYS A 85 15.22 -0.95 2.95
CA LYS A 85 15.73 -2.33 2.80
C LYS A 85 15.11 -3.29 3.82
N ASP A 86 14.87 -2.81 5.03
CA ASP A 86 14.27 -3.52 6.17
C ASP A 86 12.73 -3.51 6.17
N ARG A 87 12.08 -3.18 5.05
CA ARG A 87 10.61 -3.08 4.99
C ARG A 87 9.85 -4.38 5.28
N TRP A 88 10.54 -5.52 5.25
CA TRP A 88 10.00 -6.83 5.60
C TRP A 88 10.39 -7.30 7.01
N ASP A 89 11.02 -6.44 7.79
CA ASP A 89 11.32 -6.70 9.19
C ASP A 89 10.06 -6.42 10.04
N ILE A 90 9.63 -7.43 10.82
CA ILE A 90 8.46 -7.35 11.70
C ILE A 90 8.71 -6.42 12.90
N ASP A 91 9.97 -6.32 13.34
CA ASP A 91 10.39 -5.53 14.50
C ASP A 91 10.70 -4.07 14.12
N LYS A 92 10.64 -3.76 12.83
CA LYS A 92 10.86 -2.39 12.35
C LYS A 92 9.97 -1.40 13.07
N LYS A 93 10.60 -0.43 13.73
CA LYS A 93 9.90 0.69 14.35
C LYS A 93 9.43 1.67 13.28
N ILE A 94 8.12 1.86 13.19
CA ILE A 94 7.47 2.77 12.24
C ILE A 94 6.68 3.80 13.03
N ASP A 95 6.89 5.06 12.72
CA ASP A 95 6.04 6.15 13.21
C ASP A 95 4.70 6.16 12.42
N TRP A 96 3.75 5.38 12.92
CA TRP A 96 2.43 5.24 12.29
C TRP A 96 1.60 6.52 12.35
N ILE A 97 1.83 7.39 13.31
CA ILE A 97 1.16 8.69 13.40
C ILE A 97 1.61 9.55 12.22
N LYS A 98 2.90 9.60 11.97
CA LYS A 98 3.48 10.31 10.83
C LYS A 98 3.05 9.69 9.49
N VAL A 99 3.08 8.36 9.36
CA VAL A 99 2.61 7.65 8.15
C VAL A 99 1.16 7.96 7.85
N LYS A 100 0.28 7.88 8.86
CA LYS A 100 -1.14 8.22 8.74
C LYS A 100 -1.32 9.66 8.28
N SER A 101 -0.62 10.62 8.91
CA SER A 101 -0.65 12.03 8.52
C SER A 101 -0.21 12.26 7.07
N ILE A 102 0.84 11.55 6.60
CA ILE A 102 1.28 11.61 5.21
C ILE A 102 0.20 11.06 4.27
N TRP A 103 -0.37 9.89 4.57
CA TRP A 103 -1.38 9.28 3.72
C TRP A 103 -2.66 10.11 3.63
N HIS A 104 -3.06 10.80 4.71
CA HIS A 104 -4.20 11.71 4.72
C HIS A 104 -4.05 12.91 3.78
N LYS A 105 -2.83 13.31 3.40
CA LYS A 105 -2.60 14.33 2.38
C LYS A 105 -3.00 13.89 0.97
N TYR A 106 -3.16 12.57 0.76
CA TYR A 106 -3.45 11.96 -0.54
C TYR A 106 -4.79 11.24 -0.59
N TRP A 107 -5.46 11.05 0.54
CA TRP A 107 -6.83 10.55 0.60
C TRP A 107 -7.85 11.68 0.52
N ASP A 108 -8.81 11.53 -0.39
CA ASP A 108 -10.02 12.35 -0.42
C ASP A 108 -10.95 11.94 0.73
N LEU A 109 -10.93 12.70 1.81
CA LEU A 109 -11.69 12.41 3.04
C LEU A 109 -13.20 12.65 2.89
N SER A 110 -13.67 13.14 1.75
CA SER A 110 -15.10 13.18 1.44
C SER A 110 -15.66 11.80 1.06
N LYS A 111 -14.78 10.82 0.84
CA LYS A 111 -15.15 9.46 0.45
C LYS A 111 -15.30 8.56 1.67
N PRO A 112 -16.31 7.65 1.68
CA PRO A 112 -16.54 6.75 2.80
C PRO A 112 -15.49 5.65 2.96
N ILE A 113 -14.67 5.36 1.94
CA ILE A 113 -13.65 4.31 1.98
C ILE A 113 -12.28 4.88 1.58
N LEU A 114 -11.30 4.74 2.46
CA LEU A 114 -9.92 5.14 2.25
C LEU A 114 -9.05 3.89 2.03
N LEU A 115 -8.64 3.67 0.78
CA LEU A 115 -7.95 2.46 0.33
C LEU A 115 -6.44 2.63 0.37
N GLU A 116 -5.76 1.64 0.93
CA GLU A 116 -4.30 1.51 0.91
C GLU A 116 -3.89 0.08 0.52
N LYS A 117 -2.82 -0.02 -0.26
CA LYS A 117 -2.21 -1.29 -0.63
C LYS A 117 -0.69 -1.14 -0.71
N SER A 118 0.01 -1.75 0.24
CA SER A 118 1.47 -1.93 0.21
C SER A 118 1.78 -3.35 0.70
N PRO A 119 2.53 -4.16 -0.07
CA PRO A 119 2.75 -5.56 0.28
C PRO A 119 3.27 -5.80 1.70
N PRO A 120 4.20 -5.00 2.27
CA PRO A 120 4.66 -5.20 3.63
C PRO A 120 3.60 -5.01 4.74
N ASN A 121 2.41 -4.50 4.40
CA ASN A 121 1.33 -4.39 5.39
C ASN A 121 0.85 -5.76 5.91
N ILE A 122 1.12 -6.85 5.18
CA ILE A 122 0.84 -8.21 5.65
C ILE A 122 1.42 -8.49 7.03
N ILE A 123 2.65 -8.04 7.31
CA ILE A 123 3.34 -8.26 8.59
C ILE A 123 3.05 -7.16 9.61
N ARG A 124 2.18 -6.20 9.30
CA ARG A 124 1.95 -4.99 10.11
C ARG A 124 0.51 -4.81 10.56
N VAL A 125 -0.33 -5.79 10.34
CA VAL A 125 -1.78 -5.71 10.55
C VAL A 125 -2.12 -5.29 11.98
N GLU A 126 -1.44 -5.84 12.99
CA GLU A 126 -1.63 -5.45 14.37
C GLU A 126 -1.36 -3.96 14.63
N LYS A 127 -0.27 -3.44 14.07
CA LYS A 127 0.09 -2.02 14.21
C LYS A 127 -0.89 -1.13 13.45
N ILE A 128 -1.32 -1.55 12.27
CA ILE A 128 -2.34 -0.84 11.48
C ILE A 128 -3.64 -0.80 12.28
N ASN A 129 -4.12 -1.92 12.79
CA ASN A 129 -5.36 -1.99 13.56
C ASN A 129 -5.32 -1.12 14.83
N LYS A 130 -4.14 -0.97 15.45
CA LYS A 130 -3.95 -0.10 16.62
C LYS A 130 -4.03 1.41 16.28
N HIS A 131 -3.57 1.82 15.08
CA HIS A 131 -3.42 3.24 14.74
C HIS A 131 -4.52 3.78 13.81
N PHE A 132 -5.29 2.90 13.19
CA PHE A 132 -6.39 3.27 12.31
C PHE A 132 -7.73 2.77 12.87
N ASN A 133 -8.70 3.64 13.00
CA ASN A 133 -10.04 3.28 13.47
C ASN A 133 -10.88 2.76 12.29
N LYS A 134 -11.87 1.89 12.57
CA LYS A 134 -12.79 1.35 11.54
C LYS A 134 -12.05 0.72 10.36
N VAL A 135 -11.03 -0.10 10.65
CA VAL A 135 -10.22 -0.79 9.63
C VAL A 135 -10.95 -2.03 9.13
N LYS A 136 -10.85 -2.28 7.83
CA LYS A 136 -11.18 -3.54 7.18
C LYS A 136 -10.02 -4.01 6.33
N PHE A 137 -9.87 -5.34 6.23
CA PHE A 137 -8.80 -5.97 5.49
C PHE A 137 -9.36 -6.85 4.38
N ILE A 138 -8.70 -6.83 3.22
CA ILE A 138 -8.89 -7.82 2.16
C ILE A 138 -7.60 -8.60 2.04
N CYS A 139 -7.64 -9.90 2.34
CA CYS A 139 -6.51 -10.80 2.16
C CYS A 139 -6.54 -11.38 0.75
N LEU A 140 -5.60 -10.97 -0.10
CA LEU A 140 -5.46 -11.48 -1.46
C LEU A 140 -4.35 -12.52 -1.52
N VAL A 141 -4.66 -13.69 -2.06
CA VAL A 141 -3.71 -14.75 -2.38
C VAL A 141 -3.80 -15.13 -3.85
N ARG A 142 -2.79 -15.77 -4.36
CA ARG A 142 -2.73 -16.25 -5.75
C ARG A 142 -2.19 -17.69 -5.77
N ASN A 143 -2.48 -18.41 -6.85
CA ASN A 143 -1.86 -19.71 -7.10
C ASN A 143 -0.32 -19.61 -6.93
N PRO A 144 0.31 -20.49 -6.12
CA PRO A 144 1.73 -20.41 -5.77
C PRO A 144 2.64 -20.47 -7.01
N TYR A 145 2.34 -21.35 -7.95
CA TYR A 145 3.15 -21.49 -9.16
C TYR A 145 3.16 -20.20 -10.00
N ALA A 146 2.00 -19.58 -10.17
CA ALA A 146 1.88 -18.34 -10.94
C ALA A 146 2.55 -17.16 -10.23
N GLN A 147 2.53 -17.11 -8.89
CA GLN A 147 3.18 -16.06 -8.11
C GLN A 147 4.70 -16.24 -8.16
N ILE A 148 5.20 -17.46 -7.89
CA ILE A 148 6.64 -17.78 -7.91
C ILE A 148 7.21 -17.51 -9.31
N GLN A 149 6.56 -18.00 -10.38
CA GLN A 149 6.97 -17.72 -11.75
C GLN A 149 7.06 -16.22 -12.04
N SER A 150 6.10 -15.43 -11.56
CA SER A 150 6.12 -13.97 -11.73
C SER A 150 7.29 -13.32 -11.00
N ASN A 151 7.67 -13.84 -9.84
CA ASN A 151 8.84 -13.38 -9.07
C ASN A 151 10.14 -13.71 -9.82
N LEU A 152 10.31 -14.97 -10.24
CA LEU A 152 11.49 -15.44 -11.01
C LEU A 152 11.71 -14.57 -12.26
N ARG A 153 10.65 -14.38 -13.06
CA ARG A 153 10.73 -13.60 -14.30
C ARG A 153 11.12 -12.14 -14.07
N ARG A 154 10.72 -11.55 -12.94
CA ARG A 154 10.93 -10.12 -12.69
C ARG A 154 12.26 -9.80 -12.00
N TYR A 155 12.72 -10.69 -11.13
CA TYR A 155 13.89 -10.42 -10.30
C TYR A 155 15.04 -11.41 -10.52
N ASN A 156 14.86 -12.39 -11.40
CA ASN A 156 15.85 -13.46 -11.61
C ASN A 156 16.29 -14.14 -10.29
N THR A 157 15.33 -14.31 -9.37
CA THR A 157 15.55 -14.87 -8.05
C THR A 157 15.64 -16.40 -8.13
N ASP A 158 16.36 -17.04 -7.23
CA ASP A 158 16.34 -18.51 -7.10
C ASP A 158 14.94 -19.01 -6.72
N ILE A 159 14.54 -20.17 -7.27
CA ILE A 159 13.20 -20.73 -7.06
C ILE A 159 12.94 -21.09 -5.60
N LYS A 160 13.96 -21.58 -4.88
CA LYS A 160 13.81 -21.95 -3.46
C LYS A 160 13.59 -20.70 -2.61
N VAL A 161 14.30 -19.61 -2.91
CA VAL A 161 14.11 -18.31 -2.24
C VAL A 161 12.70 -17.79 -2.51
N ALA A 162 12.24 -17.78 -3.76
CA ALA A 162 10.91 -17.31 -4.12
C ALA A 162 9.79 -18.15 -3.46
N ALA A 163 9.95 -19.46 -3.38
CA ALA A 163 9.01 -20.36 -2.72
C ALA A 163 9.00 -20.15 -1.20
N THR A 164 10.16 -20.01 -0.58
CA THR A 164 10.29 -19.76 0.87
C THR A 164 9.62 -18.43 1.26
N ASP A 165 9.87 -17.38 0.50
CA ASP A 165 9.22 -16.07 0.71
C ASP A 165 7.71 -16.17 0.56
N TYR A 166 7.22 -16.89 -0.44
CA TYR A 166 5.78 -17.09 -0.65
C TYR A 166 5.12 -17.80 0.54
N ILE A 167 5.73 -18.90 1.01
CA ILE A 167 5.24 -19.64 2.19
C ILE A 167 5.21 -18.73 3.43
N LYS A 168 6.25 -17.92 3.64
CA LYS A 168 6.30 -16.95 4.72
C LYS A 168 5.13 -15.97 4.65
N TYR A 169 4.84 -15.39 3.48
CA TYR A 169 3.72 -14.47 3.32
C TYR A 169 2.37 -15.14 3.54
N LEU A 170 2.20 -16.39 3.10
CA LEU A 170 0.95 -17.12 3.34
C LEU A 170 0.72 -17.43 4.81
N LYS A 171 1.76 -17.72 5.59
CA LYS A 171 1.65 -17.90 7.04
C LYS A 171 1.10 -16.63 7.70
N PHE A 172 1.66 -15.45 7.38
CA PHE A 172 1.11 -14.18 7.86
C PHE A 172 -0.33 -13.94 7.42
N GLN A 173 -0.68 -14.25 6.17
CA GLN A 173 -2.06 -14.10 5.68
C GLN A 173 -3.03 -14.99 6.46
N LYS A 174 -2.66 -16.25 6.74
CA LYS A 174 -3.46 -17.18 7.54
C LYS A 174 -3.64 -16.65 8.98
N GLU A 175 -2.58 -16.16 9.60
CA GLU A 175 -2.64 -15.56 10.94
C GLU A 175 -3.54 -14.32 10.95
N ASN A 176 -3.43 -13.46 9.94
CA ASN A 176 -4.26 -12.27 9.81
C ASN A 176 -5.75 -12.62 9.66
N LEU A 177 -6.09 -13.62 8.84
CA LEU A 177 -7.47 -14.10 8.66
C LEU A 177 -8.05 -14.64 9.96
N ASN A 178 -7.26 -15.36 10.76
CA ASN A 178 -7.73 -15.93 12.02
C ASN A 178 -7.93 -14.89 13.14
N LYS A 179 -7.22 -13.76 13.05
CA LYS A 179 -7.19 -12.76 14.14
C LYS A 179 -8.05 -11.53 13.88
N TYR A 180 -8.31 -11.19 12.61
CA TYR A 180 -8.93 -9.91 12.21
C TYR A 180 -10.10 -10.11 11.23
N ASP A 181 -10.98 -11.02 11.54
CA ASP A 181 -12.19 -11.29 10.76
C ASP A 181 -13.19 -10.12 10.74
#